data_aa1d9e483d74ce3910e20bfceb656ae2
#
_entry.id   aa1d9e483d74ce3910e20bfceb656ae2
#
_cell.length_a   1.000
_cell.length_b   1.000
_cell.length_c   1.000
_cell.angle_alpha   90.00
_cell.angle_beta   90.00
_cell.angle_gamma   90.00
#
_symmetry.space_group_name_H-M   'P 1'
#
loop_
_entity.id
_entity.type
_entity.pdbx_description
1 polymer ?
#
loop_
_entity_poly.entity_id
_entity_poly.type
_entity_poly.pdbx_seq_one_letter_code
_entity_poly.pdbx_strand_id
1 'polypeptide(L)'
;MSKKQSVANTEADNNVVKAKVPKSRKIASQRSKNKNVKNRKPIQSKKQKNKTNTPKSLDKIKAPDFLLSDLEGNIFDLSAFSGQVIMLTFWGTWCGPCRREIPDFIKLYDEYNDEGLEIIGVAVQSGTSENIKRFSDYYKINYTILTDIDRYESYRTFHDYGTVTGVGTRAVPTTFLIDRDGYIVKTYRGARPGSVFYRDLKPYL
;
A
#
# COMPACT_ATOMS: atom_id res chain seq x y z
N MET A 1 -2.69 -57.39 37.63
CA MET A 1 -2.15 -57.60 36.25
C MET A 1 -2.11 -56.25 35.56
N SER A 2 -0.94 -55.62 35.55
CA SER A 2 -0.67 -54.28 34.95
C SER A 2 -0.31 -54.45 33.48
N LYS A 3 -1.00 -53.68 32.62
CA LYS A 3 -0.54 -53.43 31.21
C LYS A 3 -0.05 -52.03 31.08
N LYS A 4 1.26 -51.87 30.92
CA LYS A 4 1.92 -50.64 30.48
C LYS A 4 1.63 -50.43 28.99
N GLN A 5 1.12 -49.28 28.60
CA GLN A 5 1.11 -48.82 27.22
C GLN A 5 2.24 -47.81 27.04
N SER A 6 3.12 -48.13 26.09
CA SER A 6 4.25 -47.31 25.67
C SER A 6 3.76 -46.12 24.79
N VAL A 7 4.26 -44.95 25.11
CA VAL A 7 4.05 -43.73 24.30
C VAL A 7 5.16 -43.72 23.24
N ALA A 8 4.76 -43.74 21.97
CA ALA A 8 5.66 -43.51 20.85
C ALA A 8 5.83 -42.02 20.62
N ASN A 9 7.05 -41.52 20.75
CA ASN A 9 7.46 -40.18 20.31
C ASN A 9 7.52 -40.15 18.79
N THR A 10 6.71 -39.31 18.16
CA THR A 10 6.89 -38.89 16.76
C THR A 10 7.63 -37.56 16.76
N GLU A 11 8.86 -37.60 16.28
CA GLU A 11 9.68 -36.44 15.95
C GLU A 11 9.00 -35.69 14.80
N ALA A 12 8.68 -34.40 15.02
CA ALA A 12 8.21 -33.49 13.99
C ALA A 12 9.42 -32.87 13.30
N ASP A 13 9.58 -33.15 12.03
CA ASP A 13 10.56 -32.54 11.14
C ASP A 13 10.34 -31.02 11.02
N ASN A 14 11.28 -30.27 11.58
CA ASN A 14 11.39 -28.81 11.39
C ASN A 14 12.06 -28.52 10.04
N ASN A 15 11.29 -28.36 8.99
CA ASN A 15 11.77 -27.88 7.71
C ASN A 15 11.64 -26.34 7.66
N VAL A 16 12.65 -25.65 8.25
CA VAL A 16 12.77 -24.20 8.15
C VAL A 16 13.36 -23.84 6.80
N VAL A 17 12.51 -23.38 5.89
CA VAL A 17 12.96 -22.78 4.62
C VAL A 17 13.58 -21.43 4.94
N LYS A 18 14.92 -21.35 4.95
CA LYS A 18 15.70 -20.12 5.10
C LYS A 18 15.57 -19.28 3.82
N ALA A 19 14.74 -18.27 3.83
CA ALA A 19 14.78 -17.21 2.82
C ALA A 19 16.09 -16.41 2.97
N LYS A 20 16.88 -16.32 1.88
CA LYS A 20 18.13 -15.56 1.83
C LYS A 20 17.85 -14.06 1.84
N VAL A 21 18.26 -13.39 2.91
CA VAL A 21 18.31 -11.93 2.99
C VAL A 21 19.46 -11.42 2.12
N PRO A 22 19.25 -10.49 1.16
CA PRO A 22 20.34 -9.85 0.43
C PRO A 22 21.10 -8.87 1.33
N LYS A 23 22.44 -8.99 1.34
CA LYS A 23 23.34 -8.14 2.12
C LYS A 23 23.28 -6.68 1.65
N SER A 24 23.11 -5.77 2.61
CA SER A 24 23.13 -4.33 2.40
C SER A 24 24.44 -3.82 1.75
N ARG A 25 24.31 -3.09 0.65
CA ARG A 25 25.41 -2.30 0.05
C ARG A 25 25.60 -1.02 0.88
N LYS A 26 26.79 -0.86 1.43
CA LYS A 26 27.26 0.40 2.05
C LYS A 26 27.38 1.48 0.97
N ILE A 27 26.61 2.55 1.07
CA ILE A 27 26.79 3.74 0.22
C ILE A 27 27.75 4.67 0.94
N ALA A 28 28.92 4.88 0.31
CA ALA A 28 29.93 5.82 0.78
C ALA A 28 29.49 7.26 0.48
N SER A 29 29.46 8.09 1.52
CA SER A 29 29.24 9.53 1.44
C SER A 29 30.42 10.23 0.76
N GLN A 30 30.21 10.81 -0.42
CA GLN A 30 31.13 11.80 -0.99
C GLN A 30 30.56 13.19 -0.85
N ARG A 31 31.16 13.94 0.05
CA ARG A 31 30.89 15.35 0.34
C ARG A 31 31.70 16.21 -0.64
N SER A 32 31.08 16.69 -1.72
CA SER A 32 31.71 17.69 -2.59
C SER A 32 31.42 19.10 -2.09
N LYS A 33 32.51 19.80 -1.71
CA LYS A 33 32.50 21.24 -1.41
C LYS A 33 32.68 21.99 -2.74
N ASN A 34 31.71 22.79 -3.15
CA ASN A 34 31.92 23.76 -4.19
C ASN A 34 31.60 25.18 -3.68
N LYS A 35 32.68 25.97 -3.45
CA LYS A 35 32.61 27.41 -3.22
C LYS A 35 32.79 28.09 -4.58
N ASN A 36 31.81 28.84 -5.05
CA ASN A 36 32.06 30.05 -5.85
C ASN A 36 30.81 30.93 -5.89
N VAL A 37 30.87 32.00 -5.14
CA VAL A 37 29.99 33.17 -5.24
C VAL A 37 30.80 34.25 -5.87
N LYS A 38 30.39 34.78 -7.05
CA LYS A 38 30.45 36.20 -7.43
C LYS A 38 30.05 36.40 -8.90
N ASN A 39 29.06 37.15 -9.13
CA ASN A 39 28.80 38.19 -10.15
C ASN A 39 27.37 38.10 -10.69
N ARG A 40 26.50 38.94 -10.16
CA ARG A 40 25.19 39.24 -10.73
C ARG A 40 25.28 40.55 -11.51
N LYS A 41 25.04 40.53 -12.82
CA LYS A 41 24.62 41.69 -13.62
C LYS A 41 23.09 41.60 -13.83
N PRO A 42 22.36 42.74 -13.86
CA PRO A 42 20.90 42.77 -13.97
C PRO A 42 20.50 42.45 -15.43
N ILE A 43 19.53 41.56 -15.61
CA ILE A 43 18.95 41.23 -16.92
C ILE A 43 17.61 41.95 -17.01
N GLN A 44 17.52 42.75 -18.05
CA GLN A 44 16.35 43.55 -18.47
C GLN A 44 15.19 42.64 -18.88
N SER A 45 13.98 43.00 -18.46
CA SER A 45 12.72 42.36 -18.84
C SER A 45 12.43 42.49 -20.33
N LYS A 46 12.39 41.38 -21.06
CA LYS A 46 11.74 41.33 -22.37
C LYS A 46 10.41 40.60 -22.23
N LYS A 47 9.29 41.32 -22.45
CA LYS A 47 7.94 40.76 -22.63
C LYS A 47 7.99 39.74 -23.78
N GLN A 48 7.76 38.48 -23.52
CA GLN A 48 7.40 37.51 -24.52
C GLN A 48 5.93 37.16 -24.46
N LYS A 49 5.31 37.32 -25.63
CA LYS A 49 3.90 37.11 -25.92
C LYS A 49 3.59 35.60 -25.89
N ASN A 50 2.39 35.34 -25.44
CA ASN A 50 1.58 34.14 -25.54
C ASN A 50 2.08 33.06 -26.47
N LYS A 51 2.30 31.88 -25.92
CA LYS A 51 2.16 30.61 -26.64
C LYS A 51 1.07 29.78 -25.98
N THR A 52 0.14 29.40 -26.82
CA THR A 52 -0.95 28.43 -26.68
C THR A 52 -0.77 27.42 -25.54
N ASN A 53 -1.72 27.44 -24.60
CA ASN A 53 -1.92 26.41 -23.61
C ASN A 53 -2.28 25.09 -24.32
N THR A 54 -1.31 24.30 -24.64
CA THR A 54 -1.49 22.84 -24.73
C THR A 54 -1.79 22.38 -23.30
N PRO A 55 -2.81 21.56 -23.03
CA PRO A 55 -3.04 21.04 -21.68
C PRO A 55 -1.79 20.30 -21.27
N LYS A 56 -1.14 20.78 -20.20
CA LYS A 56 -0.03 20.11 -19.52
C LYS A 56 -0.47 18.67 -19.29
N SER A 57 0.27 17.69 -19.84
CA SER A 57 0.05 16.28 -19.54
C SER A 57 -0.06 16.18 -18.03
N LEU A 58 -1.17 15.65 -17.53
CA LEU A 58 -1.35 15.38 -16.11
C LEU A 58 -0.15 14.51 -15.71
N ASP A 59 0.77 15.08 -14.93
CA ASP A 59 1.93 14.34 -14.44
C ASP A 59 1.39 13.12 -13.71
N LYS A 60 1.64 11.93 -14.28
CA LYS A 60 1.22 10.66 -13.69
C LYS A 60 1.89 10.54 -12.32
N ILE A 61 1.13 10.38 -11.26
CA ILE A 61 1.65 10.24 -9.90
C ILE A 61 2.05 8.78 -9.71
N LYS A 62 3.35 8.52 -9.60
CA LYS A 62 3.84 7.19 -9.24
C LYS A 62 3.43 6.86 -7.81
N ALA A 63 2.89 5.66 -7.59
CA ALA A 63 2.57 5.19 -6.26
C ALA A 63 3.85 5.08 -5.41
N PRO A 64 3.89 5.66 -4.20
CA PRO A 64 5.01 5.47 -3.27
C PRO A 64 5.18 3.99 -2.93
N ASP A 65 6.41 3.55 -2.84
CA ASP A 65 6.71 2.22 -2.32
C ASP A 65 6.45 2.14 -0.82
N PHE A 66 6.28 0.93 -0.31
CA PHE A 66 6.08 0.68 1.12
C PHE A 66 6.81 -0.59 1.53
N LEU A 67 7.00 -0.77 2.82
CA LEU A 67 7.44 -2.02 3.42
C LEU A 67 6.53 -2.28 4.63
N LEU A 68 5.64 -3.26 4.50
CA LEU A 68 4.62 -3.61 5.49
C LEU A 68 4.59 -5.12 5.71
N SER A 69 3.97 -5.55 6.81
CA SER A 69 3.80 -6.96 7.14
C SER A 69 2.37 -7.40 6.88
N ASP A 70 2.17 -8.64 6.43
CA ASP A 70 0.87 -9.29 6.54
C ASP A 70 0.58 -9.72 8.00
N LEU A 71 -0.54 -10.38 8.21
CA LEU A 71 -0.96 -10.80 9.56
C LEU A 71 -0.20 -12.02 10.07
N GLU A 72 0.54 -12.71 9.21
CA GLU A 72 1.41 -13.85 9.50
C GLU A 72 2.88 -13.44 9.70
N GLY A 73 3.24 -12.18 9.48
CA GLY A 73 4.60 -11.65 9.65
C GLY A 73 5.46 -11.68 8.39
N ASN A 74 4.89 -12.02 7.22
CA ASN A 74 5.61 -11.90 5.95
C ASN A 74 5.68 -10.44 5.51
N ILE A 75 6.82 -10.03 4.97
CA ILE A 75 7.08 -8.65 4.57
C ILE A 75 6.80 -8.47 3.08
N PHE A 76 6.02 -7.45 2.76
CA PHE A 76 5.64 -7.05 1.41
C PHE A 76 6.06 -5.62 1.11
N ASP A 77 6.52 -5.41 -0.11
CA ASP A 77 6.67 -4.11 -0.75
C ASP A 77 5.69 -3.99 -1.93
N LEU A 78 5.56 -2.80 -2.50
CA LEU A 78 4.65 -2.58 -3.63
C LEU A 78 5.03 -3.42 -4.86
N SER A 79 6.31 -3.77 -5.03
CA SER A 79 6.79 -4.54 -6.19
C SER A 79 6.27 -5.98 -6.21
N ALA A 80 5.87 -6.53 -5.04
CA ALA A 80 5.25 -7.84 -4.94
C ALA A 80 3.94 -7.95 -5.75
N PHE A 81 3.31 -6.80 -6.03
CA PHE A 81 2.03 -6.69 -6.75
C PHE A 81 2.20 -6.09 -8.16
N SER A 82 3.41 -6.11 -8.70
CA SER A 82 3.71 -5.53 -10.02
C SER A 82 2.87 -6.15 -11.13
N GLY A 83 2.34 -5.32 -12.03
CA GLY A 83 1.51 -5.75 -13.17
C GLY A 83 0.05 -5.98 -12.83
N GLN A 84 -0.34 -5.87 -11.57
CA GLN A 84 -1.73 -5.93 -11.12
C GLN A 84 -2.34 -4.53 -11.05
N VAL A 85 -3.66 -4.46 -11.17
CA VAL A 85 -4.45 -3.28 -10.79
C VAL A 85 -4.66 -3.34 -9.29
N ILE A 86 -4.26 -2.29 -8.55
CA ILE A 86 -4.28 -2.32 -7.09
C ILE A 86 -5.31 -1.34 -6.56
N MET A 87 -6.20 -1.81 -5.70
CA MET A 87 -7.00 -0.98 -4.80
C MET A 87 -6.36 -0.96 -3.43
N LEU A 88 -5.53 0.05 -3.17
CA LEU A 88 -4.88 0.26 -1.88
C LEU A 88 -5.77 1.11 -0.97
N THR A 89 -6.33 0.52 0.07
CA THR A 89 -7.22 1.20 1.02
C THR A 89 -6.60 1.31 2.41
N PHE A 90 -6.53 2.53 2.94
CA PHE A 90 -6.15 2.78 4.34
C PHE A 90 -7.40 2.78 5.19
N TRP A 91 -7.43 1.94 6.22
CA TRP A 91 -8.60 1.70 7.04
C TRP A 91 -8.24 1.41 8.51
N GLY A 92 -9.24 1.27 9.37
CA GLY A 92 -9.04 0.86 10.77
C GLY A 92 -10.19 0.02 11.30
N THR A 93 -9.89 -0.90 12.21
CA THR A 93 -10.89 -1.77 12.87
C THR A 93 -11.94 -0.96 13.63
N TRP A 94 -11.57 0.21 14.14
CA TRP A 94 -12.42 1.18 14.84
C TRP A 94 -13.28 2.05 13.90
N CYS A 95 -13.00 2.04 12.60
CA CYS A 95 -13.60 2.95 11.61
C CYS A 95 -14.96 2.42 11.12
N GLY A 96 -16.04 3.01 11.56
CA GLY A 96 -17.40 2.62 11.15
C GLY A 96 -17.65 2.70 9.64
N PRO A 97 -17.31 3.81 8.96
CA PRO A 97 -17.39 3.89 7.49
C PRO A 97 -16.59 2.81 6.77
N CYS A 98 -15.38 2.48 7.25
CA CYS A 98 -14.53 1.44 6.65
C CYS A 98 -15.21 0.07 6.68
N ARG A 99 -15.85 -0.27 7.82
CA ARG A 99 -16.58 -1.54 7.97
C ARG A 99 -17.73 -1.71 6.98
N ARG A 100 -18.34 -0.60 6.53
CA ARG A 100 -19.42 -0.66 5.54
C ARG A 100 -18.94 -0.98 4.13
N GLU A 101 -17.70 -0.67 3.79
CA GLU A 101 -17.10 -0.97 2.47
C GLU A 101 -16.58 -2.41 2.35
N ILE A 102 -16.27 -3.08 3.48
CA ILE A 102 -15.71 -4.43 3.48
C ILE A 102 -16.52 -5.42 2.62
N PRO A 103 -17.86 -5.51 2.72
CA PRO A 103 -18.62 -6.44 1.90
C PRO A 103 -18.52 -6.16 0.38
N ASP A 104 -18.37 -4.89 0.00
CA ASP A 104 -18.19 -4.51 -1.40
C ASP A 104 -16.79 -4.88 -1.90
N PHE A 105 -15.76 -4.71 -1.08
CA PHE A 105 -14.39 -5.13 -1.42
C PHE A 105 -14.26 -6.66 -1.52
N ILE A 106 -14.90 -7.41 -0.64
CA ILE A 106 -14.94 -8.88 -0.73
C ILE A 106 -15.52 -9.32 -2.09
N LYS A 107 -16.67 -8.75 -2.50
CA LYS A 107 -17.30 -9.06 -3.79
C LYS A 107 -16.44 -8.65 -4.98
N LEU A 108 -15.82 -7.47 -4.93
CA LEU A 108 -14.91 -6.99 -5.98
C LEU A 108 -13.73 -7.93 -6.14
N TYR A 109 -13.15 -8.38 -5.03
CA TYR A 109 -12.03 -9.29 -5.06
C TYR A 109 -12.42 -10.66 -5.61
N ASP A 110 -13.55 -11.22 -5.17
CA ASP A 110 -14.10 -12.48 -5.71
C ASP A 110 -14.36 -12.41 -7.21
N GLU A 111 -14.78 -11.23 -7.72
CA GLU A 111 -15.16 -11.08 -9.14
C GLU A 111 -13.96 -10.83 -10.06
N TYR A 112 -12.91 -10.12 -9.57
CA TYR A 112 -11.87 -9.60 -10.46
C TYR A 112 -10.43 -10.01 -10.09
N ASN A 113 -10.20 -10.80 -9.03
CA ASN A 113 -8.84 -11.22 -8.68
C ASN A 113 -8.18 -12.01 -9.81
N ASP A 114 -8.91 -12.89 -10.48
CA ASP A 114 -8.44 -13.67 -11.64
C ASP A 114 -8.20 -12.81 -12.88
N GLU A 115 -8.75 -11.58 -12.93
CA GLU A 115 -8.51 -10.59 -13.97
C GLU A 115 -7.33 -9.67 -13.62
N GLY A 116 -6.67 -9.93 -12.49
CA GLY A 116 -5.48 -9.20 -12.04
C GLY A 116 -5.77 -7.99 -11.16
N LEU A 117 -6.92 -7.97 -10.46
CA LEU A 117 -7.16 -7.05 -9.36
C LEU A 117 -6.51 -7.56 -8.09
N GLU A 118 -5.74 -6.71 -7.42
CA GLU A 118 -5.36 -6.89 -6.03
C GLU A 118 -6.03 -5.83 -5.14
N ILE A 119 -6.58 -6.25 -4.01
CA ILE A 119 -7.07 -5.33 -2.98
C ILE A 119 -6.15 -5.45 -1.76
N ILE A 120 -5.55 -4.33 -1.38
CA ILE A 120 -4.64 -4.25 -0.23
C ILE A 120 -5.26 -3.34 0.82
N GLY A 121 -5.67 -3.92 1.92
CA GLY A 121 -6.16 -3.19 3.08
C GLY A 121 -5.05 -2.88 4.08
N VAL A 122 -4.54 -1.66 4.10
CA VAL A 122 -3.53 -1.24 5.09
C VAL A 122 -4.23 -0.79 6.37
N ALA A 123 -4.06 -1.59 7.43
CA ALA A 123 -4.68 -1.34 8.73
C ALA A 123 -3.86 -0.32 9.53
N VAL A 124 -4.39 0.90 9.69
CA VAL A 124 -3.73 1.97 10.46
C VAL A 124 -4.29 2.04 11.87
N GLN A 125 -3.41 2.15 12.88
CA GLN A 125 -3.78 2.31 14.30
C GLN A 125 -4.84 1.27 14.76
N SER A 126 -4.72 0.03 14.31
CA SER A 126 -5.73 -1.03 14.52
C SER A 126 -5.34 -2.05 15.60
N GLY A 127 -4.26 -1.79 16.32
CA GLY A 127 -3.72 -2.67 17.35
C GLY A 127 -2.76 -3.71 16.79
N THR A 128 -2.67 -4.86 17.45
CA THR A 128 -1.76 -5.94 17.05
C THR A 128 -2.27 -6.72 15.83
N SER A 129 -1.37 -7.37 15.10
CA SER A 129 -1.72 -8.27 13.98
C SER A 129 -2.77 -9.30 14.38
N GLU A 130 -2.68 -9.83 15.60
CA GLU A 130 -3.65 -10.77 16.13
C GLU A 130 -5.06 -10.17 16.32
N ASN A 131 -5.14 -8.91 16.76
CA ASN A 131 -6.42 -8.19 16.87
C ASN A 131 -7.03 -7.94 15.48
N ILE A 132 -6.20 -7.55 14.52
CA ILE A 132 -6.60 -7.32 13.13
C ILE A 132 -7.05 -8.65 12.50
N LYS A 133 -6.32 -9.74 12.76
CA LYS A 133 -6.69 -11.08 12.27
C LYS A 133 -8.07 -11.52 12.79
N ARG A 134 -8.34 -11.40 14.09
CA ARG A 134 -9.67 -11.72 14.64
C ARG A 134 -10.78 -10.89 14.00
N PHE A 135 -10.49 -9.63 13.69
CA PHE A 135 -11.43 -8.77 12.99
C PHE A 135 -11.63 -9.24 11.54
N SER A 136 -10.56 -9.55 10.83
CA SER A 136 -10.58 -10.08 9.47
C SER A 136 -11.39 -11.38 9.38
N ASP A 137 -11.14 -12.30 10.29
CA ASP A 137 -11.85 -13.59 10.37
C ASP A 137 -13.36 -13.38 10.62
N TYR A 138 -13.72 -12.44 11.51
CA TYR A 138 -15.12 -12.10 11.79
C TYR A 138 -15.86 -11.54 10.58
N TYR A 139 -15.22 -10.64 9.82
CA TYR A 139 -15.80 -10.04 8.61
C TYR A 139 -15.61 -10.91 7.35
N LYS A 140 -14.87 -12.02 7.45
CA LYS A 140 -14.52 -12.92 6.35
C LYS A 140 -13.80 -12.19 5.21
N ILE A 141 -12.86 -11.31 5.55
CA ILE A 141 -12.06 -10.58 4.58
C ILE A 141 -11.21 -11.59 3.80
N ASN A 142 -11.30 -11.56 2.48
CA ASN A 142 -10.67 -12.49 1.56
C ASN A 142 -9.54 -11.88 0.72
N TYR A 143 -9.22 -10.62 0.96
CA TYR A 143 -8.17 -9.87 0.27
C TYR A 143 -7.00 -9.58 1.22
N THR A 144 -5.87 -9.14 0.66
CA THR A 144 -4.63 -8.89 1.40
C THR A 144 -4.79 -7.80 2.46
N ILE A 145 -4.39 -8.11 3.69
CA ILE A 145 -4.32 -7.12 4.78
C ILE A 145 -2.86 -6.95 5.17
N LEU A 146 -2.40 -5.70 5.17
CA LEU A 146 -1.07 -5.31 5.63
C LEU A 146 -1.18 -4.38 6.84
N THR A 147 -0.16 -4.44 7.68
CA THR A 147 -0.05 -3.65 8.91
C THR A 147 1.41 -3.30 9.22
N ASP A 148 1.67 -2.71 10.39
CA ASP A 148 3.01 -2.36 10.82
C ASP A 148 3.90 -3.61 10.99
N ILE A 149 5.17 -3.47 10.64
CA ILE A 149 6.23 -4.46 10.94
C ILE A 149 6.60 -4.34 12.42
N ASP A 150 6.84 -3.12 12.86
CA ASP A 150 7.24 -2.77 14.22
C ASP A 150 6.37 -1.63 14.77
N ARG A 151 6.44 -0.45 14.16
CA ARG A 151 5.66 0.74 14.57
C ARG A 151 5.48 1.73 13.43
N TYR A 152 4.27 2.20 13.23
CA TYR A 152 3.93 3.37 12.41
C TYR A 152 4.27 3.28 10.90
N GLU A 153 4.72 2.13 10.37
CA GLU A 153 4.99 1.97 8.94
C GLU A 153 3.71 2.17 8.13
N SER A 154 2.59 1.63 8.59
CA SER A 154 1.27 1.81 7.97
C SER A 154 0.85 3.28 7.94
N TYR A 155 1.08 4.01 9.04
CA TYR A 155 0.77 5.44 9.10
C TYR A 155 1.70 6.25 8.21
N ARG A 156 3.00 5.93 8.16
CA ARG A 156 3.97 6.57 7.28
C ARG A 156 3.61 6.36 5.81
N THR A 157 3.31 5.13 5.43
CA THR A 157 2.81 4.80 4.09
C THR A 157 1.58 5.63 3.74
N PHE A 158 0.60 5.72 4.64
CA PHE A 158 -0.58 6.56 4.44
C PHE A 158 -0.20 8.03 4.24
N HIS A 159 0.75 8.54 5.02
CA HIS A 159 1.25 9.92 4.90
C HIS A 159 1.89 10.18 3.53
N ASP A 160 2.71 9.25 3.03
CA ASP A 160 3.42 9.39 1.76
C ASP A 160 2.42 9.43 0.59
N TYR A 161 1.43 8.53 0.56
CA TYR A 161 0.35 8.53 -0.41
C TYR A 161 -0.49 9.83 -0.36
N GLY A 162 -0.82 10.28 0.84
CA GLY A 162 -1.54 11.54 1.05
C GLY A 162 -0.78 12.77 0.57
N THR A 163 0.55 12.75 0.72
CA THR A 163 1.45 13.84 0.32
C THR A 163 1.58 13.93 -1.19
N VAL A 164 1.90 12.81 -1.88
CA VAL A 164 2.10 12.83 -3.34
C VAL A 164 0.82 13.15 -4.11
N THR A 165 -0.34 12.79 -3.56
CA THR A 165 -1.65 13.05 -4.18
C THR A 165 -2.29 14.38 -3.73
N GLY A 166 -1.74 15.02 -2.69
CA GLY A 166 -2.31 16.25 -2.11
C GLY A 166 -3.61 16.06 -1.34
N VAL A 167 -4.09 14.82 -1.15
CA VAL A 167 -5.35 14.56 -0.43
C VAL A 167 -5.20 14.62 1.08
N GLY A 168 -3.96 14.56 1.59
CA GLY A 168 -3.65 14.51 3.01
C GLY A 168 -4.11 13.20 3.69
N THR A 169 -3.79 13.07 4.98
CA THR A 169 -3.95 11.82 5.76
C THR A 169 -4.89 12.00 6.95
N ARG A 170 -5.94 12.79 6.78
CA ARG A 170 -6.78 13.22 7.90
C ARG A 170 -7.91 12.26 8.26
N ALA A 171 -8.23 11.31 7.39
CA ALA A 171 -9.39 10.44 7.59
C ALA A 171 -9.25 9.10 6.85
N VAL A 172 -9.74 8.05 7.46
CA VAL A 172 -9.99 6.75 6.84
C VAL A 172 -11.51 6.56 6.68
N PRO A 173 -11.99 5.81 5.66
CA PRO A 173 -11.18 5.18 4.63
C PRO A 173 -10.64 6.19 3.62
N THR A 174 -9.45 5.92 3.10
CA THR A 174 -8.93 6.58 1.91
C THR A 174 -8.38 5.49 0.99
N THR A 175 -8.88 5.45 -0.25
CA THR A 175 -8.54 4.41 -1.22
C THR A 175 -7.88 5.01 -2.45
N PHE A 176 -6.82 4.37 -2.92
CA PHE A 176 -6.08 4.72 -4.12
C PHE A 176 -6.22 3.60 -5.14
N LEU A 177 -6.62 3.92 -6.35
CA LEU A 177 -6.59 3.00 -7.49
C LEU A 177 -5.27 3.21 -8.23
N ILE A 178 -4.50 2.13 -8.37
CA ILE A 178 -3.18 2.12 -9.00
C ILE A 178 -3.26 1.23 -10.23
N ASP A 179 -2.78 1.73 -11.38
CA ASP A 179 -2.76 0.97 -12.62
C ASP A 179 -1.62 -0.07 -12.63
N ARG A 180 -1.60 -0.93 -13.66
CA ARG A 180 -0.61 -2.01 -13.83
C ARG A 180 0.83 -1.50 -13.96
N ASP A 181 1.01 -0.22 -14.36
CA ASP A 181 2.29 0.46 -14.44
C ASP A 181 2.71 1.09 -13.11
N GLY A 182 1.87 1.00 -12.07
CA GLY A 182 2.10 1.51 -10.72
C GLY A 182 1.86 3.02 -10.59
N TYR A 183 0.97 3.61 -11.40
CA TYR A 183 0.57 5.00 -11.25
C TYR A 183 -0.79 5.12 -10.56
N ILE A 184 -0.91 6.08 -9.65
CA ILE A 184 -2.19 6.41 -9.02
C ILE A 184 -3.08 7.09 -10.04
N VAL A 185 -4.18 6.43 -10.40
CA VAL A 185 -5.15 6.91 -11.40
C VAL A 185 -6.40 7.47 -10.78
N LYS A 186 -6.71 7.10 -9.53
CA LYS A 186 -7.84 7.63 -8.79
C LYS A 186 -7.61 7.64 -7.28
N THR A 187 -8.26 8.57 -6.60
CA THR A 187 -8.24 8.68 -5.14
C THR A 187 -9.64 8.92 -4.60
N TYR A 188 -10.01 8.14 -3.57
CA TYR A 188 -11.29 8.25 -2.89
C TYR A 188 -11.07 8.63 -1.42
N ARG A 189 -11.63 9.76 -0.99
CA ARG A 189 -11.63 10.17 0.42
C ARG A 189 -12.98 9.88 1.03
N GLY A 190 -12.99 9.11 2.12
CA GLY A 190 -14.21 8.62 2.75
C GLY A 190 -14.89 7.50 1.97
N ALA A 191 -15.80 6.80 2.63
CA ALA A 191 -16.48 5.63 2.08
C ALA A 191 -17.28 5.97 0.80
N ARG A 192 -17.27 5.01 -0.15
CA ARG A 192 -18.02 5.05 -1.40
C ARG A 192 -18.89 3.80 -1.53
N PRO A 193 -20.04 3.89 -2.22
CA PRO A 193 -20.77 2.70 -2.63
C PRO A 193 -19.93 1.82 -3.57
N GLY A 194 -20.06 0.50 -3.48
CA GLY A 194 -19.35 -0.46 -4.32
C GLY A 194 -19.48 -0.16 -5.82
N SER A 195 -20.65 0.30 -6.27
CA SER A 195 -20.89 0.68 -7.66
C SER A 195 -19.94 1.74 -8.23
N VAL A 196 -19.38 2.60 -7.36
CA VAL A 196 -18.36 3.59 -7.74
C VAL A 196 -17.05 2.90 -8.08
N PHE A 197 -16.63 1.95 -7.23
CA PHE A 197 -15.41 1.17 -7.44
C PHE A 197 -15.53 0.30 -8.69
N TYR A 198 -16.65 -0.41 -8.87
CA TYR A 198 -16.92 -1.23 -10.07
C TYR A 198 -16.80 -0.42 -11.37
N ARG A 199 -17.44 0.73 -11.42
CA ARG A 199 -17.38 1.60 -12.61
C ARG A 199 -15.97 2.07 -12.92
N ASP A 200 -15.24 2.49 -11.87
CA ASP A 200 -13.95 3.16 -12.01
C ASP A 200 -12.79 2.16 -12.23
N LEU A 201 -12.98 0.91 -11.82
CA LEU A 201 -12.01 -0.17 -11.97
C LEU A 201 -11.97 -0.75 -13.40
N LYS A 202 -13.15 -0.92 -14.04
CA LYS A 202 -13.30 -1.54 -15.35
C LYS A 202 -12.31 -1.11 -16.44
N PRO A 203 -11.95 0.18 -16.59
CA PRO A 203 -11.01 0.61 -17.63
C PRO A 203 -9.58 0.10 -17.45
N TYR A 204 -9.24 -0.48 -16.30
CA TYR A 204 -7.87 -0.88 -15.93
C TYR A 204 -7.68 -2.40 -15.86
N LEU A 205 -8.77 -3.17 -15.80
CA LEU A 205 -8.78 -4.65 -15.85
C LEU A 205 -8.64 -5.22 -17.29
#